data_41d2dc29b7a50c8ce491287819bb586a
#
_entry.id   41d2dc29b7a50c8ce491287819bb586a
#
_cell.length_a   1.000
_cell.length_b   1.000
_cell.length_c   1.000
_cell.angle_alpha   90.00
_cell.angle_beta   90.00
_cell.angle_gamma   90.00
#
_symmetry.space_group_name_H-M   'P 1'
#
loop_
_entity.id
_entity.type
_entity.pdbx_description
1 polymer ?
#
loop_
_entity_poly.entity_id
_entity_poly.type
_entity_poly.pdbx_seq_one_letter_code
_entity_poly.pdbx_strand_id
1 'polypeptide(L)'
;MRRIRGSCVALRWMLQTSGVHGVHGALSSFVRKLSLSSGSRPKVCIVGGGPAGFYTAQHLLKARDDVIVDVYERLPVPFGLVRFGVAPDHPEVKNVINTFTQTAQHERCFFHGNVNVGVDVTVKELKKAYHAVVLSYGAEANRCMGVPGEDLAGVFSARDFVGWYNGLPSNQKLNPDLNCETVVILGQGNVALDVARILLSPLDMLKKTDITQHALEALTASRVRRVLIVGRRGPLQIAGTIKEVREMINLPDTTADMLPADFKGISETLKDLPRPRKRLTELLMKTVKNDAGDHGADKRWGFRFLRSPVEVLPGADGKRAGGIRLAVNKLEGSGEDAKAVPTGQMEDLECGMVISSIGYKSLPIDPCVPFEHRGAIIPNDMGRVLDTAGKRKGCTAVAG
;
A
#
# COMPACT_ATOMS: atom_id res chain seq x y z
N MET A 1 28.04 23.05 -6.28
CA MET A 1 26.71 23.17 -5.68
C MET A 1 25.62 22.98 -6.76
N ARG A 2 25.17 21.76 -6.99
CA ARG A 2 24.03 21.46 -7.88
C ARG A 2 22.91 20.91 -7.01
N ARG A 3 21.79 21.64 -6.95
CA ARG A 3 20.58 21.29 -6.19
C ARG A 3 19.98 19.99 -6.75
N ILE A 4 19.90 18.97 -5.91
CA ILE A 4 19.18 17.72 -6.17
C ILE A 4 17.69 18.02 -6.02
N ARG A 5 17.00 18.24 -7.14
CA ARG A 5 15.54 18.29 -7.25
C ARG A 5 15.07 16.91 -7.73
N GLY A 6 14.92 15.95 -6.83
CA GLY A 6 14.53 14.59 -7.21
C GLY A 6 13.64 13.80 -6.22
N SER A 7 13.63 14.17 -4.95
CA SER A 7 13.10 13.30 -3.88
C SER A 7 11.62 13.44 -3.50
N CYS A 8 10.84 14.28 -4.18
CA CYS A 8 9.50 14.62 -3.69
C CYS A 8 8.33 13.88 -4.36
N VAL A 9 8.58 13.06 -5.38
CA VAL A 9 7.51 12.51 -6.23
C VAL A 9 6.89 11.24 -5.64
N ALA A 10 7.67 10.33 -5.10
CA ALA A 10 7.15 9.08 -4.54
C ALA A 10 6.38 9.30 -3.21
N LEU A 11 6.89 10.20 -2.36
CA LEU A 11 6.17 10.62 -1.16
C LEU A 11 4.88 11.39 -1.48
N ARG A 12 4.90 12.18 -2.55
CA ARG A 12 3.71 12.87 -3.03
C ARG A 12 2.63 11.90 -3.49
N TRP A 13 2.99 10.70 -3.87
CA TRP A 13 2.05 9.66 -4.27
C TRP A 13 1.42 8.92 -3.06
N MET A 14 2.19 8.56 -2.02
CA MET A 14 1.61 8.10 -0.74
C MET A 14 0.65 9.16 -0.16
N LEU A 15 0.95 10.44 -0.39
CA LEU A 15 0.14 11.57 0.05
C LEU A 15 -1.04 11.89 -0.90
N GLN A 16 -0.96 11.58 -2.20
CA GLN A 16 -2.03 11.84 -3.18
C GLN A 16 -3.16 10.80 -3.13
N THR A 17 -2.86 9.56 -2.78
CA THR A 17 -3.90 8.53 -2.57
C THR A 17 -4.63 8.68 -1.24
N SER A 18 -4.07 9.44 -0.29
CA SER A 18 -4.64 9.67 1.04
C SER A 18 -5.22 11.07 1.26
N GLY A 19 -5.54 11.84 0.23
CA GLY A 19 -6.27 13.12 0.40
C GLY A 19 -5.54 14.20 1.23
N VAL A 20 -4.21 14.17 1.30
CA VAL A 20 -3.37 14.99 2.20
C VAL A 20 -3.49 16.51 1.97
N HIS A 21 -3.96 16.96 0.80
CA HIS A 21 -4.23 18.40 0.61
C HIS A 21 -5.31 18.96 1.53
N GLY A 22 -6.27 18.13 1.97
CA GLY A 22 -7.27 18.51 2.98
C GLY A 22 -6.72 18.54 4.41
N VAL A 23 -5.74 17.68 4.73
CA VAL A 23 -5.19 17.53 6.09
C VAL A 23 -4.36 18.74 6.51
N HIS A 24 -3.58 19.36 5.61
CA HIS A 24 -2.80 20.56 5.92
C HIS A 24 -3.65 21.75 6.37
N GLY A 25 -4.75 22.01 5.71
CA GLY A 25 -5.69 23.09 6.10
C GLY A 25 -6.42 22.78 7.40
N ALA A 26 -6.83 21.53 7.60
CA ALA A 26 -7.56 21.08 8.77
C ALA A 26 -6.69 21.07 10.04
N LEU A 27 -5.46 20.54 9.98
CA LEU A 27 -4.53 20.55 11.10
C LEU A 27 -4.15 21.98 11.51
N SER A 28 -3.87 22.88 10.55
CA SER A 28 -3.60 24.29 10.85
C SER A 28 -4.77 24.98 11.55
N SER A 29 -6.01 24.74 11.10
CA SER A 29 -7.21 25.30 11.73
C SER A 29 -7.51 24.67 13.11
N PHE A 30 -7.20 23.39 13.27
CA PHE A 30 -7.36 22.64 14.50
C PHE A 30 -6.38 23.13 15.59
N VAL A 31 -5.12 23.29 15.25
CA VAL A 31 -4.07 23.78 16.14
C VAL A 31 -4.35 25.21 16.62
N ARG A 32 -4.86 26.09 15.73
CA ARG A 32 -5.22 27.48 16.09
C ARG A 32 -6.40 27.56 17.04
N LYS A 33 -7.25 26.55 17.13
CA LYS A 33 -8.46 26.52 17.97
C LYS A 33 -8.30 25.77 19.29
N LEU A 34 -7.11 25.27 19.62
CA LEU A 34 -6.81 24.79 20.97
C LEU A 34 -6.74 26.01 21.91
N SER A 35 -7.89 26.55 22.30
CA SER A 35 -7.95 27.56 23.35
C SER A 35 -7.80 26.86 24.71
N LEU A 36 -6.81 27.28 25.45
CA LEU A 36 -6.50 26.77 26.78
C LEU A 36 -6.89 27.80 27.84
N SER A 37 -7.29 27.33 28.99
CA SER A 37 -7.23 28.14 30.21
C SER A 37 -5.79 28.60 30.40
N SER A 38 -5.58 29.85 30.71
CA SER A 38 -4.29 30.49 30.86
C SER A 38 -3.36 29.67 31.77
N GLY A 39 -2.26 29.15 31.19
CA GLY A 39 -1.15 28.55 31.93
C GLY A 39 -0.79 27.08 31.61
N SER A 40 -1.60 26.31 30.91
CA SER A 40 -1.25 24.92 30.58
C SER A 40 -0.75 24.76 29.13
N ARG A 41 0.38 24.06 28.93
CA ARG A 41 0.88 23.71 27.61
C ARG A 41 -0.07 22.72 26.93
N PRO A 42 -0.44 22.90 25.65
CA PRO A 42 -1.25 21.95 24.91
C PRO A 42 -0.57 20.59 24.82
N LYS A 43 -1.26 19.52 25.21
CA LYS A 43 -0.80 18.15 25.04
C LYS A 43 -1.62 17.47 23.95
N VAL A 44 -0.98 16.95 22.94
CA VAL A 44 -1.62 16.23 21.81
C VAL A 44 -1.12 14.80 21.78
N CYS A 45 -2.06 13.87 21.80
CA CYS A 45 -1.81 12.45 21.61
C CYS A 45 -1.98 12.10 20.14
N ILE A 46 -1.01 11.38 19.59
CA ILE A 46 -1.06 10.79 18.25
C ILE A 46 -1.06 9.26 18.40
N VAL A 47 -2.07 8.61 17.88
CA VAL A 47 -2.21 7.16 17.90
C VAL A 47 -1.78 6.61 16.53
N GLY A 48 -0.67 5.90 16.52
CA GLY A 48 0.00 5.37 15.33
C GLY A 48 1.27 6.14 14.98
N GLY A 49 2.41 5.46 15.12
CA GLY A 49 3.76 5.97 14.85
C GLY A 49 4.22 5.80 13.40
N GLY A 50 3.28 5.72 12.45
CA GLY A 50 3.56 5.66 11.02
C GLY A 50 3.80 7.04 10.38
N PRO A 51 3.89 7.12 9.03
CA PRO A 51 4.11 8.38 8.31
C PRO A 51 3.13 9.48 8.65
N ALA A 52 1.83 9.16 8.68
CA ALA A 52 0.78 10.13 9.01
C ALA A 52 0.96 10.72 10.41
N GLY A 53 1.31 9.87 11.40
CA GLY A 53 1.59 10.31 12.77
C GLY A 53 2.79 11.22 12.85
N PHE A 54 3.93 10.85 12.25
CA PHE A 54 5.15 11.67 12.32
C PHE A 54 5.06 12.97 11.52
N TYR A 55 4.37 12.99 10.37
CA TYR A 55 4.08 14.26 9.70
C TYR A 55 3.18 15.14 10.55
N THR A 56 2.17 14.57 11.21
CA THR A 56 1.31 15.33 12.14
C THR A 56 2.13 15.91 13.29
N ALA A 57 2.99 15.10 13.93
CA ALA A 57 3.88 15.55 14.99
C ALA A 57 4.77 16.72 14.53
N GLN A 58 5.43 16.56 13.38
CA GLN A 58 6.28 17.60 12.79
C GLN A 58 5.54 18.92 12.56
N HIS A 59 4.32 18.83 12.01
CA HIS A 59 3.51 20.03 11.76
C HIS A 59 3.03 20.70 13.06
N LEU A 60 2.65 19.91 14.07
CA LEU A 60 2.26 20.44 15.38
C LEU A 60 3.42 21.19 16.05
N LEU A 61 4.61 20.59 16.09
CA LEU A 61 5.81 21.15 16.68
C LEU A 61 6.26 22.44 16.00
N LYS A 62 6.08 22.53 14.66
CA LYS A 62 6.38 23.74 13.88
C LYS A 62 5.33 24.84 14.04
N ALA A 63 4.07 24.46 14.27
CA ALA A 63 2.96 25.41 14.34
C ALA A 63 2.83 26.08 15.71
N ARG A 64 3.36 25.46 16.77
CA ARG A 64 3.28 25.97 18.16
C ARG A 64 4.55 25.62 18.95
N ASP A 65 5.13 26.62 19.58
CA ASP A 65 6.36 26.45 20.38
C ASP A 65 6.09 25.86 21.77
N ASP A 66 4.84 25.82 22.22
CA ASP A 66 4.41 25.35 23.54
C ASP A 66 3.75 23.97 23.53
N VAL A 67 3.50 23.36 22.34
CA VAL A 67 2.81 22.06 22.25
C VAL A 67 3.74 20.91 22.67
N ILE A 68 3.16 19.97 23.42
CA ILE A 68 3.76 18.66 23.74
C ILE A 68 3.03 17.60 22.91
N VAL A 69 3.77 16.71 22.27
CA VAL A 69 3.26 15.66 21.40
C VAL A 69 3.70 14.30 21.93
N ASP A 70 2.74 13.45 22.25
CA ASP A 70 2.97 12.04 22.60
C ASP A 70 2.48 11.15 21.47
N VAL A 71 3.38 10.28 20.95
CA VAL A 71 3.07 9.34 19.86
C VAL A 71 3.03 7.93 20.43
N TYR A 72 1.85 7.30 20.38
CA TYR A 72 1.62 5.92 20.81
C TYR A 72 1.69 4.98 19.62
N GLU A 73 2.46 3.92 19.74
CA GLU A 73 2.63 2.89 18.69
C GLU A 73 2.60 1.49 19.32
N ARG A 74 1.87 0.56 18.72
CA ARG A 74 1.80 -0.82 19.20
C ARG A 74 3.09 -1.61 18.97
N LEU A 75 3.85 -1.28 17.95
CA LEU A 75 5.17 -1.85 17.72
C LEU A 75 6.21 -1.16 18.63
N PRO A 76 7.28 -1.88 19.02
CA PRO A 76 8.35 -1.27 19.82
C PRO A 76 9.15 -0.23 19.04
N VAL A 77 8.98 -0.17 17.73
CA VAL A 77 9.72 0.72 16.81
C VAL A 77 8.78 1.59 15.99
N PRO A 78 9.16 2.85 15.70
CA PRO A 78 8.34 3.79 14.93
C PRO A 78 8.47 3.58 13.42
N PHE A 79 7.70 4.39 12.68
CA PHE A 79 7.72 4.68 11.25
C PHE A 79 6.90 3.72 10.38
N GLY A 80 6.23 2.73 10.97
CA GLY A 80 5.19 1.91 10.34
C GLY A 80 5.54 1.45 8.89
N LEU A 81 4.73 1.83 7.92
CA LEU A 81 4.92 1.41 6.51
C LEU A 81 6.21 1.91 5.85
N VAL A 82 6.84 2.99 6.34
CA VAL A 82 8.15 3.40 5.79
C VAL A 82 9.19 2.32 6.07
N ARG A 83 9.13 1.72 7.25
CA ARG A 83 10.02 0.63 7.65
C ARG A 83 9.59 -0.72 7.08
N PHE A 84 8.30 -1.05 7.17
CA PHE A 84 7.78 -2.40 6.93
C PHE A 84 6.96 -2.55 5.64
N GLY A 85 6.73 -1.47 4.90
CA GLY A 85 5.89 -1.48 3.69
C GLY A 85 6.59 -1.02 2.42
N VAL A 86 7.65 -0.21 2.53
CA VAL A 86 8.46 0.20 1.38
C VAL A 86 9.37 -0.95 0.95
N ALA A 87 9.40 -1.23 -0.35
CA ALA A 87 10.22 -2.31 -0.89
C ALA A 87 11.72 -2.10 -0.59
N PRO A 88 12.48 -3.18 -0.30
CA PRO A 88 13.89 -3.11 0.06
C PRO A 88 14.79 -2.46 -0.99
N ASP A 89 14.42 -2.57 -2.25
CA ASP A 89 15.13 -1.99 -3.38
C ASP A 89 14.81 -0.51 -3.64
N HIS A 90 14.02 0.12 -2.75
CA HIS A 90 13.70 1.55 -2.76
C HIS A 90 14.25 2.31 -1.52
N PRO A 91 15.56 2.25 -1.24
CA PRO A 91 16.13 2.88 -0.06
C PRO A 91 15.93 4.40 -0.03
N GLU A 92 15.83 5.05 -1.22
CA GLU A 92 15.60 6.49 -1.32
C GLU A 92 14.24 6.92 -0.75
N VAL A 93 13.22 6.06 -0.81
CA VAL A 93 11.90 6.31 -0.22
C VAL A 93 11.98 6.21 1.30
N LYS A 94 12.82 5.32 1.82
CA LYS A 94 13.07 5.15 3.28
C LYS A 94 13.84 6.33 3.90
N ASN A 95 14.47 7.20 3.11
CA ASN A 95 15.24 8.37 3.61
C ASN A 95 14.38 9.34 4.46
N VAL A 96 13.07 9.31 4.33
CA VAL A 96 12.16 10.10 5.20
C VAL A 96 12.30 9.72 6.68
N ILE A 97 12.82 8.53 6.99
CA ILE A 97 13.14 8.08 8.36
C ILE A 97 14.07 9.09 9.06
N ASN A 98 15.02 9.69 8.34
CA ASN A 98 15.91 10.69 8.91
C ASN A 98 15.15 11.92 9.43
N THR A 99 14.18 12.41 8.66
CA THR A 99 13.31 13.52 9.07
C THR A 99 12.41 13.14 10.25
N PHE A 100 11.87 11.93 10.25
CA PHE A 100 11.03 11.44 11.34
C PHE A 100 11.84 11.20 12.61
N THR A 101 13.08 10.73 12.50
CA THR A 101 14.01 10.58 13.63
C THR A 101 14.29 11.93 14.28
N GLN A 102 14.57 12.98 13.49
CA GLN A 102 14.72 14.33 14.02
C GLN A 102 13.46 14.82 14.75
N THR A 103 12.27 14.49 14.21
CA THR A 103 11.01 14.81 14.86
C THR A 103 10.82 14.05 16.17
N ALA A 104 11.16 12.75 16.20
CA ALA A 104 11.06 11.91 17.39
C ALA A 104 12.05 12.31 18.50
N GLN A 105 13.22 12.86 18.13
CA GLN A 105 14.24 13.36 19.05
C GLN A 105 13.99 14.78 19.55
N HIS A 106 12.93 15.44 19.07
CA HIS A 106 12.59 16.78 19.52
C HIS A 106 12.18 16.78 21.00
N GLU A 107 12.67 17.75 21.79
CA GLU A 107 12.44 17.84 23.26
C GLU A 107 10.96 17.83 23.69
N ARG A 108 10.06 18.18 22.78
CA ARG A 108 8.60 18.23 23.02
C ARG A 108 7.86 17.07 22.33
N CYS A 109 8.55 16.06 21.82
CA CYS A 109 7.98 14.88 21.19
C CYS A 109 8.41 13.64 21.97
N PHE A 110 7.43 12.83 22.39
CA PHE A 110 7.69 11.61 23.15
C PHE A 110 7.11 10.41 22.41
N PHE A 111 7.92 9.39 22.19
CA PHE A 111 7.50 8.14 21.55
C PHE A 111 7.25 7.06 22.60
N HIS A 112 6.05 6.48 22.58
CA HIS A 112 5.60 5.40 23.45
C HIS A 112 5.35 4.16 22.58
N GLY A 113 6.39 3.37 22.36
CA GLY A 113 6.30 2.09 21.65
C GLY A 113 5.78 0.97 22.51
N ASN A 114 5.32 -0.11 21.87
CA ASN A 114 4.75 -1.28 22.52
C ASN A 114 3.51 -0.96 23.39
N VAL A 115 2.70 0.00 22.93
CA VAL A 115 1.42 0.37 23.56
C VAL A 115 0.30 0.24 22.53
N ASN A 116 -0.58 -0.73 22.74
CA ASN A 116 -1.72 -1.01 21.87
C ASN A 116 -2.94 -0.20 22.34
N VAL A 117 -3.19 0.93 21.71
CA VAL A 117 -4.36 1.76 22.01
C VAL A 117 -5.64 1.01 21.64
N GLY A 118 -6.59 1.01 22.54
CA GLY A 118 -7.82 0.23 22.47
C GLY A 118 -7.74 -1.09 23.28
N VAL A 119 -6.52 -1.51 23.67
CA VAL A 119 -6.26 -2.69 24.51
C VAL A 119 -5.58 -2.28 25.81
N ASP A 120 -4.35 -1.73 25.73
CA ASP A 120 -3.57 -1.34 26.92
C ASP A 120 -4.03 0.00 27.51
N VAL A 121 -4.47 0.91 26.66
CA VAL A 121 -5.05 2.20 27.02
C VAL A 121 -6.19 2.52 26.06
N THR A 122 -7.32 2.97 26.59
CA THR A 122 -8.50 3.31 25.81
C THR A 122 -8.41 4.73 25.23
N VAL A 123 -9.06 4.95 24.08
CA VAL A 123 -9.20 6.32 23.53
C VAL A 123 -9.96 7.23 24.49
N LYS A 124 -10.87 6.66 25.30
CA LYS A 124 -11.59 7.41 26.32
C LYS A 124 -10.66 7.95 27.40
N GLU A 125 -9.67 7.18 27.85
CA GLU A 125 -8.64 7.60 28.81
C GLU A 125 -7.72 8.65 28.19
N LEU A 126 -7.27 8.44 26.96
CA LEU A 126 -6.47 9.43 26.24
C LEU A 126 -7.19 10.78 26.09
N LYS A 127 -8.50 10.78 25.82
CA LYS A 127 -9.30 12.02 25.76
C LYS A 127 -9.40 12.77 27.10
N LYS A 128 -9.18 12.10 28.21
CA LYS A 128 -9.14 12.76 29.55
C LYS A 128 -7.76 13.35 29.82
N ALA A 129 -6.70 12.71 29.32
CA ALA A 129 -5.31 13.09 29.58
C ALA A 129 -4.77 14.15 28.59
N TYR A 130 -5.33 14.22 27.39
CA TYR A 130 -4.86 15.07 26.31
C TYR A 130 -5.90 16.08 25.85
N HIS A 131 -5.43 17.24 25.42
CA HIS A 131 -6.29 18.30 24.87
C HIS A 131 -6.80 17.92 23.47
N ALA A 132 -6.08 17.05 22.76
CA ALA A 132 -6.49 16.51 21.48
C ALA A 132 -5.92 15.10 21.27
N VAL A 133 -6.67 14.26 20.54
CA VAL A 133 -6.26 12.93 20.12
C VAL A 133 -6.35 12.84 18.60
N VAL A 134 -5.26 12.48 17.96
CA VAL A 134 -5.17 12.25 16.51
C VAL A 134 -5.04 10.76 16.25
N LEU A 135 -5.96 10.22 15.47
CA LEU A 135 -5.98 8.80 15.11
C LEU A 135 -5.31 8.62 13.73
N SER A 136 -4.14 8.00 13.71
CA SER A 136 -3.31 7.76 12.50
C SER A 136 -2.74 6.33 12.46
N TYR A 137 -3.49 5.38 13.01
CA TYR A 137 -3.08 3.98 13.18
C TYR A 137 -3.12 3.14 11.87
N GLY A 138 -3.54 3.74 10.77
CA GLY A 138 -3.49 3.13 9.44
C GLY A 138 -4.56 2.06 9.19
N ALA A 139 -4.38 1.32 8.08
CA ALA A 139 -5.25 0.23 7.67
C ALA A 139 -4.53 -1.11 7.88
N GLU A 140 -5.05 -1.93 8.79
CA GLU A 140 -4.36 -3.13 9.26
C GLU A 140 -4.88 -4.43 8.66
N ALA A 141 -6.15 -4.49 8.33
CA ALA A 141 -6.76 -5.69 7.80
C ALA A 141 -6.67 -5.75 6.28
N ASN A 142 -6.50 -6.97 5.77
CA ASN A 142 -6.55 -7.24 4.34
C ASN A 142 -8.00 -7.20 3.84
N ARG A 143 -8.20 -6.78 2.60
CA ARG A 143 -9.45 -7.03 1.90
C ARG A 143 -9.46 -8.46 1.42
N CYS A 144 -10.53 -9.20 1.73
CA CYS A 144 -10.73 -10.55 1.22
C CYS A 144 -11.17 -10.48 -0.25
N MET A 145 -10.77 -11.48 -1.02
CA MET A 145 -11.26 -11.68 -2.40
C MET A 145 -12.71 -12.12 -2.38
N GLY A 146 -13.10 -12.91 -1.36
CA GLY A 146 -14.44 -13.48 -1.23
C GLY A 146 -14.73 -14.55 -2.28
N VAL A 147 -13.72 -15.30 -2.69
CA VAL A 147 -13.83 -16.37 -3.68
C VAL A 147 -13.48 -17.73 -3.05
N PRO A 148 -14.06 -18.84 -3.54
CA PRO A 148 -13.67 -20.18 -3.14
C PRO A 148 -12.15 -20.41 -3.29
N GLY A 149 -11.56 -21.15 -2.36
CA GLY A 149 -10.13 -21.47 -2.36
C GLY A 149 -9.20 -20.34 -1.89
N GLU A 150 -9.74 -19.21 -1.38
CA GLU A 150 -8.95 -18.11 -0.83
C GLU A 150 -8.12 -18.52 0.39
N ASP A 151 -8.51 -19.59 1.07
CA ASP A 151 -7.87 -20.17 2.26
C ASP A 151 -6.87 -21.30 1.95
N LEU A 152 -6.68 -21.66 0.69
CA LEU A 152 -5.70 -22.67 0.28
C LEU A 152 -4.26 -22.23 0.63
N ALA A 153 -3.42 -23.20 0.98
CA ALA A 153 -1.99 -22.95 1.12
C ALA A 153 -1.41 -22.40 -0.20
N GLY A 154 -0.52 -21.41 -0.12
CA GLY A 154 0.00 -20.70 -1.29
C GLY A 154 -0.81 -19.46 -1.67
N VAL A 155 -1.90 -19.14 -0.96
CA VAL A 155 -2.62 -17.87 -1.09
C VAL A 155 -2.19 -16.93 0.02
N PHE A 156 -1.71 -15.74 -0.34
CA PHE A 156 -1.22 -14.75 0.61
C PHE A 156 -1.83 -13.37 0.33
N SER A 157 -1.90 -12.52 1.35
CA SER A 157 -2.07 -11.10 1.12
C SER A 157 -0.73 -10.45 0.72
N ALA A 158 -0.76 -9.46 -0.15
CA ALA A 158 0.44 -8.69 -0.48
C ALA A 158 1.03 -8.00 0.76
N ARG A 159 0.19 -7.58 1.70
CA ARG A 159 0.63 -6.97 2.96
C ARG A 159 1.47 -7.93 3.80
N ASP A 160 1.02 -9.16 3.96
CA ASP A 160 1.73 -10.15 4.76
C ASP A 160 3.04 -10.56 4.07
N PHE A 161 3.01 -10.70 2.75
CA PHE A 161 4.20 -10.98 1.95
C PHE A 161 5.22 -9.82 2.01
N VAL A 162 4.76 -8.57 1.91
CA VAL A 162 5.59 -7.36 2.07
C VAL A 162 6.15 -7.26 3.49
N GLY A 163 5.33 -7.53 4.50
CA GLY A 163 5.76 -7.56 5.89
C GLY A 163 6.80 -8.65 6.15
N TRP A 164 6.68 -9.80 5.50
CA TRP A 164 7.63 -10.90 5.60
C TRP A 164 9.02 -10.51 5.10
N TYR A 165 9.14 -9.95 3.89
CA TYR A 165 10.45 -9.59 3.38
C TYR A 165 11.05 -8.32 4.02
N ASN A 166 10.23 -7.48 4.65
CA ASN A 166 10.66 -6.31 5.42
C ASN A 166 10.84 -6.55 6.92
N GLY A 167 10.60 -7.78 7.42
CA GLY A 167 10.83 -8.13 8.82
C GLY A 167 9.80 -7.60 9.80
N LEU A 168 8.53 -7.43 9.38
CA LEU A 168 7.44 -7.12 10.29
C LEU A 168 7.27 -8.30 11.27
N PRO A 169 7.33 -8.07 12.62
CA PRO A 169 7.33 -9.15 13.59
C PRO A 169 6.15 -10.13 13.48
N SER A 170 4.95 -9.62 13.16
CA SER A 170 3.75 -10.45 12.96
C SER A 170 3.86 -11.42 11.78
N ASN A 171 4.71 -11.12 10.79
CA ASN A 171 4.89 -11.92 9.59
C ASN A 171 6.18 -12.76 9.60
N GLN A 172 6.93 -12.78 10.71
CA GLN A 172 8.19 -13.54 10.83
C GLN A 172 8.01 -15.04 10.60
N LYS A 173 6.84 -15.58 10.95
CA LYS A 173 6.52 -17.01 10.79
C LYS A 173 5.95 -17.36 9.41
N LEU A 174 5.74 -16.35 8.54
CA LEU A 174 5.29 -16.61 7.20
C LEU A 174 6.38 -17.37 6.44
N ASN A 175 6.00 -18.47 5.82
CA ASN A 175 6.92 -19.33 5.05
C ASN A 175 6.35 -19.56 3.65
N PRO A 176 6.50 -18.60 2.72
CA PRO A 176 6.02 -18.75 1.35
C PRO A 176 6.81 -19.86 0.64
N ASP A 177 6.11 -20.86 0.13
CA ASP A 177 6.73 -21.87 -0.71
C ASP A 177 6.92 -21.31 -2.13
N LEU A 178 8.14 -20.91 -2.45
CA LEU A 178 8.55 -20.40 -3.75
C LEU A 178 8.96 -21.49 -4.73
N ASN A 179 8.66 -22.77 -4.44
CA ASN A 179 8.91 -23.91 -5.34
C ASN A 179 7.77 -24.04 -6.38
N CYS A 180 7.47 -22.94 -7.06
CA CYS A 180 6.52 -22.88 -8.16
C CYS A 180 7.07 -22.00 -9.28
N GLU A 181 6.68 -22.28 -10.51
CA GLU A 181 7.15 -21.52 -11.67
C GLU A 181 6.39 -20.21 -11.83
N THR A 182 5.07 -20.22 -11.64
CA THR A 182 4.19 -19.08 -11.87
C THR A 182 3.56 -18.59 -10.57
N VAL A 183 3.61 -17.27 -10.37
CA VAL A 183 2.90 -16.54 -9.32
C VAL A 183 1.89 -15.59 -9.96
N VAL A 184 0.66 -15.57 -9.44
CA VAL A 184 -0.38 -14.62 -9.84
C VAL A 184 -0.57 -13.59 -8.72
N ILE A 185 -0.50 -12.31 -9.08
CA ILE A 185 -0.76 -11.18 -8.16
C ILE A 185 -2.06 -10.50 -8.59
N LEU A 186 -3.02 -10.44 -7.69
CA LEU A 186 -4.32 -9.82 -7.94
C LEU A 186 -4.29 -8.36 -7.51
N GLY A 187 -4.44 -7.45 -8.47
CA GLY A 187 -4.34 -6.00 -8.27
C GLY A 187 -3.22 -5.40 -9.09
N GLN A 188 -3.43 -4.18 -9.61
CA GLN A 188 -2.52 -3.51 -10.54
C GLN A 188 -2.00 -2.18 -10.00
N GLY A 189 -1.70 -2.16 -8.70
CA GLY A 189 -1.10 -1.02 -7.98
C GLY A 189 0.41 -1.17 -7.79
N ASN A 190 1.04 -0.17 -7.16
CA ASN A 190 2.49 -0.19 -6.91
C ASN A 190 2.94 -1.37 -6.05
N VAL A 191 2.15 -1.75 -5.03
CA VAL A 191 2.49 -2.90 -4.17
C VAL A 191 2.57 -4.20 -4.98
N ALA A 192 1.69 -4.37 -5.99
CA ALA A 192 1.76 -5.52 -6.87
C ALA A 192 3.04 -5.54 -7.72
N LEU A 193 3.46 -4.36 -8.20
CA LEU A 193 4.72 -4.19 -8.93
C LEU A 193 5.94 -4.44 -8.03
N ASP A 194 5.93 -3.92 -6.79
CA ASP A 194 6.99 -4.17 -5.80
C ASP A 194 7.16 -5.67 -5.53
N VAL A 195 6.05 -6.38 -5.27
CA VAL A 195 6.07 -7.83 -5.03
C VAL A 195 6.60 -8.58 -6.26
N ALA A 196 6.14 -8.22 -7.47
CA ALA A 196 6.61 -8.84 -8.71
C ALA A 196 8.12 -8.62 -8.91
N ARG A 197 8.60 -7.40 -8.63
CA ARG A 197 10.00 -7.04 -8.75
C ARG A 197 10.87 -7.81 -7.75
N ILE A 198 10.47 -7.90 -6.48
CA ILE A 198 11.20 -8.69 -5.47
C ILE A 198 11.27 -10.18 -5.83
N LEU A 199 10.20 -10.77 -6.35
CA LEU A 199 10.18 -12.17 -6.78
C LEU A 199 11.11 -12.45 -7.97
N LEU A 200 11.29 -11.49 -8.87
CA LEU A 200 12.03 -11.67 -10.11
C LEU A 200 13.45 -11.06 -10.10
N SER A 201 13.76 -10.20 -9.14
CA SER A 201 15.06 -9.52 -9.07
C SER A 201 16.24 -10.50 -8.98
N PRO A 202 17.39 -10.15 -9.58
CA PRO A 202 18.63 -10.85 -9.33
C PRO A 202 19.02 -10.80 -7.85
N LEU A 203 19.44 -11.94 -7.29
CA LEU A 203 19.79 -12.04 -5.86
C LEU A 203 20.90 -11.07 -5.44
N ASP A 204 21.87 -10.84 -6.31
CA ASP A 204 22.98 -9.93 -6.02
C ASP A 204 22.57 -8.46 -5.92
N MET A 205 21.42 -8.10 -6.48
CA MET A 205 20.79 -6.80 -6.24
C MET A 205 20.12 -6.78 -4.86
N LEU A 206 19.35 -7.81 -4.51
CA LEU A 206 18.62 -7.89 -3.25
C LEU A 206 19.56 -8.00 -2.04
N LYS A 207 20.69 -8.69 -2.14
CA LYS A 207 21.73 -8.79 -1.10
C LYS A 207 22.29 -7.43 -0.64
N LYS A 208 22.16 -6.39 -1.48
CA LYS A 208 22.64 -5.03 -1.19
C LYS A 208 21.59 -4.14 -0.53
N THR A 209 20.40 -4.68 -0.30
CA THR A 209 19.26 -3.98 0.28
C THR A 209 19.07 -4.36 1.75
N ASP A 210 18.07 -3.76 2.40
CA ASP A 210 17.68 -4.11 3.77
C ASP A 210 16.64 -5.27 3.83
N ILE A 211 16.55 -6.09 2.78
CA ILE A 211 15.71 -7.29 2.78
C ILE A 211 16.12 -8.23 3.92
N THR A 212 15.16 -8.89 4.55
CA THR A 212 15.47 -9.81 5.64
C THR A 212 16.24 -11.04 5.17
N GLN A 213 17.09 -11.57 6.04
CA GLN A 213 17.91 -12.75 5.73
C GLN A 213 17.05 -13.97 5.37
N HIS A 214 15.98 -14.23 6.12
CA HIS A 214 15.09 -15.37 5.85
C HIS A 214 14.37 -15.25 4.49
N ALA A 215 14.01 -14.03 4.07
CA ALA A 215 13.41 -13.81 2.77
C ALA A 215 14.44 -13.99 1.63
N LEU A 216 15.67 -13.51 1.84
CA LEU A 216 16.75 -13.71 0.89
C LEU A 216 17.09 -15.20 0.71
N GLU A 217 17.10 -15.99 1.78
CA GLU A 217 17.29 -17.42 1.74
C GLU A 217 16.18 -18.13 0.96
N ALA A 218 14.91 -17.79 1.22
CA ALA A 218 13.78 -18.32 0.47
C ALA A 218 13.83 -17.96 -1.02
N LEU A 219 14.19 -16.72 -1.36
CA LEU A 219 14.35 -16.26 -2.74
C LEU A 219 15.54 -16.95 -3.44
N THR A 220 16.58 -17.32 -2.72
CA THR A 220 17.70 -18.09 -3.26
C THR A 220 17.27 -19.48 -3.73
N ALA A 221 16.35 -20.12 -3.01
CA ALA A 221 15.77 -21.41 -3.37
C ALA A 221 14.57 -21.30 -4.35
N SER A 222 14.19 -20.09 -4.74
CA SER A 222 12.99 -19.85 -5.55
C SER A 222 13.11 -20.40 -6.96
N ARG A 223 12.03 -21.05 -7.41
CA ARG A 223 11.83 -21.51 -8.79
C ARG A 223 10.90 -20.61 -9.59
N VAL A 224 10.51 -19.47 -9.03
CA VAL A 224 9.63 -18.51 -9.71
C VAL A 224 10.33 -17.97 -10.97
N ARG A 225 9.66 -18.12 -12.11
CA ARG A 225 10.12 -17.65 -13.43
C ARG A 225 9.10 -16.72 -14.08
N ARG A 226 7.84 -16.78 -13.64
CA ARG A 226 6.76 -16.01 -14.24
C ARG A 226 5.90 -15.34 -13.16
N VAL A 227 5.64 -14.04 -13.32
CA VAL A 227 4.72 -13.30 -12.45
C VAL A 227 3.67 -12.61 -13.31
N LEU A 228 2.40 -12.94 -13.07
CA LEU A 228 1.24 -12.34 -13.75
C LEU A 228 0.49 -11.41 -12.82
N ILE A 229 0.38 -10.14 -13.18
CA ILE A 229 -0.32 -9.11 -12.43
C ILE A 229 -1.72 -8.94 -13.04
N VAL A 230 -2.73 -9.40 -12.32
CA VAL A 230 -4.12 -9.45 -12.79
C VAL A 230 -4.90 -8.23 -12.36
N GLY A 231 -5.51 -7.54 -13.31
CA GLY A 231 -6.35 -6.37 -13.09
C GLY A 231 -7.75 -6.53 -13.65
N ARG A 232 -8.77 -6.23 -12.85
CA ARG A 232 -10.19 -6.33 -13.29
C ARG A 232 -10.57 -5.32 -14.37
N ARG A 233 -9.84 -4.21 -14.44
CA ARG A 233 -10.05 -3.14 -15.44
C ARG A 233 -8.92 -3.13 -16.46
N GLY A 234 -9.03 -2.26 -17.44
CA GLY A 234 -8.08 -2.18 -18.55
C GLY A 234 -6.80 -1.40 -18.26
N PRO A 235 -5.90 -1.30 -19.26
CA PRO A 235 -4.63 -0.57 -19.13
C PRO A 235 -4.77 0.91 -18.77
N LEU A 236 -5.89 1.55 -19.16
CA LEU A 236 -6.16 2.96 -18.82
C LEU A 236 -6.47 3.18 -17.33
N GLN A 237 -6.86 2.14 -16.60
CA GLN A 237 -7.22 2.19 -15.19
C GLN A 237 -6.15 1.58 -14.27
N ILE A 238 -4.93 1.38 -14.77
CA ILE A 238 -3.81 0.91 -13.93
C ILE A 238 -3.54 1.90 -12.79
N ALA A 239 -3.41 1.40 -11.58
CA ALA A 239 -3.13 2.21 -10.40
C ALA A 239 -1.62 2.37 -10.12
N GLY A 240 -0.78 1.60 -10.81
CA GLY A 240 0.68 1.72 -10.75
C GLY A 240 1.19 3.02 -11.37
N THR A 241 2.31 3.54 -10.86
CA THR A 241 2.96 4.73 -11.39
C THR A 241 3.86 4.41 -12.57
N ILE A 242 4.12 5.39 -13.42
CA ILE A 242 5.07 5.23 -14.55
C ILE A 242 6.49 4.89 -14.08
N LYS A 243 6.88 5.32 -12.87
CA LYS A 243 8.18 5.01 -12.27
C LYS A 243 8.29 3.51 -12.03
N GLU A 244 7.33 2.94 -11.29
CA GLU A 244 7.30 1.52 -10.94
C GLU A 244 7.20 0.60 -12.17
N VAL A 245 6.34 0.97 -13.13
CA VAL A 245 6.23 0.22 -14.39
C VAL A 245 7.55 0.25 -15.18
N ARG A 246 8.26 1.40 -15.19
CA ARG A 246 9.55 1.50 -15.86
C ARG A 246 10.63 0.67 -15.19
N GLU A 247 10.62 0.58 -13.87
CA GLU A 247 11.53 -0.27 -13.11
C GLU A 247 11.32 -1.75 -13.43
N MET A 248 10.04 -2.19 -13.52
CA MET A 248 9.73 -3.54 -13.98
C MET A 248 10.21 -3.82 -15.40
N ILE A 249 10.02 -2.87 -16.34
CA ILE A 249 10.46 -3.02 -17.74
C ILE A 249 12.00 -3.14 -17.83
N ASN A 250 12.72 -2.43 -16.97
CA ASN A 250 14.17 -2.40 -16.94
C ASN A 250 14.79 -3.43 -15.99
N LEU A 251 13.98 -4.32 -15.39
CA LEU A 251 14.50 -5.34 -14.49
C LEU A 251 15.39 -6.32 -15.27
N PRO A 252 16.67 -6.53 -14.85
CA PRO A 252 17.58 -7.42 -15.55
C PRO A 252 17.04 -8.85 -15.66
N ASP A 253 17.39 -9.54 -16.72
CA ASP A 253 17.05 -10.94 -17.01
C ASP A 253 15.55 -11.24 -17.01
N THR A 254 14.74 -10.21 -17.29
CA THR A 254 13.29 -10.34 -17.39
C THR A 254 12.74 -9.79 -18.71
N THR A 255 11.68 -10.42 -19.18
CA THR A 255 10.91 -9.99 -20.36
C THR A 255 9.46 -9.75 -19.99
N ALA A 256 8.83 -8.76 -20.61
CA ALA A 256 7.40 -8.51 -20.39
C ALA A 256 6.56 -9.54 -21.17
N ASP A 257 5.49 -10.03 -20.61
CA ASP A 257 4.53 -11.00 -21.19
C ASP A 257 3.12 -10.41 -21.06
N MET A 258 2.76 -9.55 -22.00
CA MET A 258 1.44 -8.90 -22.01
C MET A 258 0.64 -9.31 -23.25
N LEU A 259 -0.68 -9.39 -23.11
CA LEU A 259 -1.55 -9.75 -24.22
C LEU A 259 -1.84 -8.53 -25.11
N PRO A 260 -1.46 -8.52 -26.41
CA PRO A 260 -1.76 -7.41 -27.32
C PRO A 260 -3.28 -7.13 -27.42
N ALA A 261 -4.11 -8.16 -27.25
CA ALA A 261 -5.56 -8.04 -27.28
C ALA A 261 -6.11 -7.09 -26.20
N ASP A 262 -5.47 -7.02 -25.02
CA ASP A 262 -5.89 -6.15 -23.92
C ASP A 262 -5.67 -4.65 -24.24
N PHE A 263 -4.91 -4.34 -25.30
CA PHE A 263 -4.58 -2.98 -25.75
C PHE A 263 -5.37 -2.55 -27.01
N LYS A 264 -6.28 -3.39 -27.49
CA LYS A 264 -7.08 -3.08 -28.69
C LYS A 264 -7.93 -1.84 -28.49
N GLY A 265 -7.90 -0.89 -29.44
CA GLY A 265 -8.69 0.34 -29.42
C GLY A 265 -8.11 1.48 -28.53
N ILE A 266 -7.07 1.21 -27.72
CA ILE A 266 -6.52 2.22 -26.81
C ILE A 266 -5.85 3.38 -27.56
N SER A 267 -5.26 3.12 -28.74
CA SER A 267 -4.58 4.15 -29.54
C SER A 267 -5.48 5.34 -29.86
N GLU A 268 -6.76 5.11 -30.04
CA GLU A 268 -7.75 6.13 -30.40
C GLU A 268 -8.05 7.10 -29.25
N THR A 269 -7.95 6.59 -28.02
CA THR A 269 -8.25 7.35 -26.79
C THR A 269 -7.05 8.12 -26.23
N LEU A 270 -5.84 7.87 -26.74
CA LEU A 270 -4.60 8.48 -26.22
C LEU A 270 -4.60 10.01 -26.26
N LYS A 271 -5.30 10.61 -27.24
CA LYS A 271 -5.33 12.07 -27.45
C LYS A 271 -6.03 12.79 -26.31
N ASP A 272 -7.03 12.15 -25.73
CA ASP A 272 -7.93 12.74 -24.73
C ASP A 272 -7.47 12.48 -23.28
N LEU A 273 -6.38 11.71 -23.10
CA LEU A 273 -5.88 11.37 -21.78
C LEU A 273 -5.05 12.50 -21.15
N PRO A 274 -5.18 12.70 -19.81
CA PRO A 274 -4.26 13.56 -19.07
C PRO A 274 -2.81 13.10 -19.26
N ARG A 275 -1.89 14.07 -19.36
CA ARG A 275 -0.46 13.83 -19.68
C ARG A 275 0.20 12.70 -18.90
N PRO A 276 0.00 12.55 -17.55
CA PRO A 276 0.61 11.44 -16.81
C PRO A 276 0.08 10.08 -17.27
N ARG A 277 -1.23 9.94 -17.47
CA ARG A 277 -1.89 8.72 -17.91
C ARG A 277 -1.48 8.36 -19.35
N LYS A 278 -1.47 9.35 -20.24
CA LYS A 278 -1.02 9.18 -21.62
C LYS A 278 0.40 8.58 -21.68
N ARG A 279 1.35 9.18 -20.94
CA ARG A 279 2.75 8.70 -20.92
C ARG A 279 2.89 7.28 -20.40
N LEU A 280 2.12 6.91 -19.38
CA LEU A 280 2.11 5.54 -18.84
C LEU A 280 1.55 4.55 -19.87
N THR A 281 0.44 4.90 -20.52
CA THR A 281 -0.19 4.07 -21.54
C THR A 281 0.71 3.89 -22.77
N GLU A 282 1.34 4.97 -23.24
CA GLU A 282 2.32 4.92 -24.35
C GLU A 282 3.52 4.00 -24.01
N LEU A 283 4.01 4.05 -22.76
CA LEU A 283 5.08 3.17 -22.29
C LEU A 283 4.66 1.70 -22.36
N LEU A 284 3.48 1.35 -21.83
CA LEU A 284 2.95 -0.01 -21.88
C LEU A 284 2.75 -0.51 -23.30
N MET A 285 2.17 0.31 -24.19
CA MET A 285 1.95 -0.04 -25.60
C MET A 285 3.27 -0.26 -26.35
N LYS A 286 4.30 0.54 -26.04
CA LYS A 286 5.64 0.35 -26.60
C LYS A 286 6.24 -0.98 -26.12
N THR A 287 6.09 -1.31 -24.85
CA THR A 287 6.58 -2.57 -24.29
C THR A 287 5.94 -3.77 -24.97
N VAL A 288 4.60 -3.78 -25.12
CA VAL A 288 3.88 -4.86 -25.81
C VAL A 288 4.34 -5.05 -27.27
N LYS A 289 4.66 -3.96 -27.99
CA LYS A 289 5.13 -4.02 -29.38
C LYS A 289 6.56 -4.58 -29.49
N ASN A 290 7.41 -4.24 -28.54
CA ASN A 290 8.81 -4.65 -28.55
C ASN A 290 8.99 -6.10 -28.10
N ASP A 291 7.99 -6.66 -27.40
CA ASP A 291 8.05 -7.98 -26.76
C ASP A 291 7.65 -9.14 -27.71
N ALA A 292 7.43 -8.85 -29.00
CA ALA A 292 7.08 -9.85 -30.00
C ALA A 292 8.24 -10.80 -30.37
N GLY A 293 9.38 -10.74 -29.66
CA GLY A 293 10.55 -11.61 -29.84
C GLY A 293 10.93 -12.34 -28.55
N ASP A 294 11.33 -13.60 -28.69
CA ASP A 294 11.96 -14.36 -27.61
C ASP A 294 13.35 -13.79 -27.35
N HIS A 295 13.51 -12.95 -26.34
CA HIS A 295 14.80 -12.31 -26.03
C HIS A 295 15.69 -13.18 -25.12
N GLY A 296 15.39 -14.47 -24.97
CA GLY A 296 16.22 -15.43 -24.22
C GLY A 296 16.27 -15.16 -22.69
N ALA A 297 15.36 -14.33 -22.16
CA ALA A 297 15.30 -14.09 -20.74
C ALA A 297 14.64 -15.26 -20.01
N ASP A 298 15.27 -15.72 -18.92
CA ASP A 298 14.76 -16.83 -18.12
C ASP A 298 13.49 -16.51 -17.34
N LYS A 299 13.21 -15.22 -17.12
CA LYS A 299 12.09 -14.77 -16.29
C LYS A 299 11.15 -13.88 -17.08
N ARG A 300 9.86 -13.95 -16.73
CA ARG A 300 8.80 -13.20 -17.42
C ARG A 300 7.86 -12.55 -16.42
N TRP A 301 7.37 -11.37 -16.76
CA TRP A 301 6.31 -10.72 -16.01
C TRP A 301 5.30 -10.08 -16.96
N GLY A 302 4.06 -9.92 -16.53
CA GLY A 302 3.09 -9.24 -17.38
C GLY A 302 1.81 -8.91 -16.70
N PHE A 303 1.10 -7.94 -17.29
CA PHE A 303 -0.27 -7.66 -16.91
C PHE A 303 -1.24 -8.60 -17.63
N ARG A 304 -2.29 -8.99 -16.91
CA ARG A 304 -3.51 -9.59 -17.44
C ARG A 304 -4.65 -8.67 -17.08
N PHE A 305 -5.00 -7.79 -18.01
CA PHE A 305 -6.08 -6.83 -17.83
C PHE A 305 -7.44 -7.46 -18.05
N LEU A 306 -8.49 -6.80 -17.59
CA LEU A 306 -9.87 -7.22 -17.79
C LEU A 306 -10.16 -8.64 -17.24
N ARG A 307 -9.53 -9.00 -16.11
CA ARG A 307 -9.72 -10.31 -15.46
C ARG A 307 -10.07 -10.10 -13.97
N SER A 308 -11.12 -10.77 -13.52
CA SER A 308 -11.54 -10.79 -12.11
C SER A 308 -11.44 -12.20 -11.54
N PRO A 309 -10.91 -12.39 -10.32
CA PRO A 309 -10.86 -13.70 -9.69
C PRO A 309 -12.26 -14.25 -9.43
N VAL A 310 -12.45 -15.53 -9.69
CA VAL A 310 -13.69 -16.27 -9.44
C VAL A 310 -13.46 -17.39 -8.43
N GLU A 311 -12.32 -18.07 -8.54
CA GLU A 311 -11.97 -19.21 -7.68
C GLU A 311 -10.45 -19.43 -7.71
N VAL A 312 -9.84 -19.76 -6.59
CA VAL A 312 -8.50 -20.34 -6.55
C VAL A 312 -8.62 -21.85 -6.64
N LEU A 313 -8.04 -22.41 -7.68
CA LEU A 313 -8.15 -23.84 -7.98
C LEU A 313 -7.12 -24.62 -7.15
N PRO A 314 -7.52 -25.73 -6.52
CA PRO A 314 -6.59 -26.58 -5.80
C PRO A 314 -5.65 -27.30 -6.76
N GLY A 315 -4.42 -27.52 -6.32
CA GLY A 315 -3.45 -28.39 -7.00
C GLY A 315 -3.78 -29.89 -6.79
N ALA A 316 -2.89 -30.74 -7.24
CA ALA A 316 -3.07 -32.18 -7.21
C ALA A 316 -3.26 -32.75 -5.78
N ASP A 317 -2.73 -32.08 -4.76
CA ASP A 317 -2.86 -32.48 -3.34
C ASP A 317 -4.18 -32.02 -2.70
N GLY A 318 -4.98 -31.21 -3.41
CA GLY A 318 -6.24 -30.63 -2.93
C GLY A 318 -6.09 -29.62 -1.78
N LYS A 319 -4.86 -29.30 -1.34
CA LYS A 319 -4.57 -28.45 -0.17
C LYS A 319 -3.90 -27.13 -0.51
N ARG A 320 -3.21 -27.09 -1.63
CA ARG A 320 -2.45 -25.92 -2.09
C ARG A 320 -3.07 -25.34 -3.35
N ALA A 321 -2.80 -24.07 -3.59
CA ALA A 321 -3.14 -23.44 -4.87
C ALA A 321 -2.38 -24.12 -6.01
N GLY A 322 -3.09 -24.50 -7.07
CA GLY A 322 -2.56 -25.06 -8.31
C GLY A 322 -2.97 -24.23 -9.53
N GLY A 323 -3.84 -23.25 -9.33
CA GLY A 323 -4.28 -22.33 -10.37
C GLY A 323 -5.27 -21.30 -9.87
N ILE A 324 -5.72 -20.46 -10.77
CA ILE A 324 -6.79 -19.48 -10.51
C ILE A 324 -7.72 -19.38 -11.72
N ARG A 325 -9.01 -19.41 -11.47
CA ARG A 325 -10.07 -19.15 -12.45
C ARG A 325 -10.43 -17.68 -12.45
N LEU A 326 -10.42 -17.08 -13.61
CA LEU A 326 -10.67 -15.66 -13.84
C LEU A 326 -11.86 -15.48 -14.78
N ALA A 327 -12.78 -14.58 -14.44
CA ALA A 327 -13.78 -14.09 -15.38
C ALA A 327 -13.18 -13.04 -16.30
N VAL A 328 -13.40 -13.19 -17.60
CA VAL A 328 -13.03 -12.18 -18.60
C VAL A 328 -14.06 -11.06 -18.55
N ASN A 329 -13.60 -9.82 -18.39
CA ASN A 329 -14.43 -8.64 -18.29
C ASN A 329 -14.44 -7.82 -19.59
N LYS A 330 -15.49 -7.03 -19.76
CA LYS A 330 -15.53 -5.84 -20.60
C LYS A 330 -15.68 -4.60 -19.72
N LEU A 331 -15.34 -3.42 -20.25
CA LEU A 331 -15.60 -2.16 -19.56
C LEU A 331 -16.93 -1.57 -20.02
N GLU A 332 -17.72 -1.11 -19.07
CA GLU A 332 -18.92 -0.30 -19.31
C GLU A 332 -18.72 1.08 -18.72
N GLY A 333 -19.05 2.12 -19.48
CA GLY A 333 -18.71 3.52 -19.15
C GLY A 333 -17.38 3.95 -19.77
N SER A 334 -16.90 5.13 -19.39
CA SER A 334 -15.69 5.74 -19.96
C SER A 334 -14.76 6.28 -18.85
N GLY A 335 -13.49 6.48 -19.21
CA GLY A 335 -12.49 7.11 -18.35
C GLY A 335 -12.11 6.27 -17.12
N GLU A 336 -11.85 6.95 -16.02
CA GLU A 336 -11.40 6.33 -14.76
C GLU A 336 -12.54 5.62 -14.01
N ASP A 337 -13.78 6.00 -14.27
CA ASP A 337 -14.98 5.43 -13.62
C ASP A 337 -15.55 4.20 -14.35
N ALA A 338 -14.94 3.78 -15.46
CA ALA A 338 -15.35 2.61 -16.21
C ALA A 338 -15.42 1.37 -15.30
N LYS A 339 -16.56 0.68 -15.33
CA LYS A 339 -16.84 -0.51 -14.53
C LYS A 339 -16.51 -1.77 -15.29
N ALA A 340 -15.87 -2.71 -14.63
CA ALA A 340 -15.63 -4.04 -15.16
C ALA A 340 -16.90 -4.88 -15.01
N VAL A 341 -17.36 -5.47 -16.11
CA VAL A 341 -18.55 -6.33 -16.18
C VAL A 341 -18.15 -7.66 -16.82
N PRO A 342 -18.45 -8.81 -16.19
CA PRO A 342 -18.12 -10.12 -16.76
C PRO A 342 -18.78 -10.35 -18.13
N THR A 343 -18.05 -10.96 -19.04
CA THR A 343 -18.56 -11.33 -20.39
C THR A 343 -19.22 -12.69 -20.42
N GLY A 344 -19.08 -13.49 -19.35
CA GLY A 344 -19.45 -14.89 -19.29
C GLY A 344 -18.32 -15.85 -19.68
N GLN A 345 -17.22 -15.36 -20.24
CA GLN A 345 -16.05 -16.18 -20.54
C GLN A 345 -15.16 -16.34 -19.31
N MET A 346 -14.53 -17.50 -19.18
CA MET A 346 -13.59 -17.83 -18.10
C MET A 346 -12.23 -18.17 -18.69
N GLU A 347 -11.20 -17.90 -17.89
CA GLU A 347 -9.80 -18.22 -18.20
C GLU A 347 -9.18 -18.83 -16.94
N ASP A 348 -8.56 -20.00 -17.06
CA ASP A 348 -7.84 -20.64 -15.97
C ASP A 348 -6.32 -20.40 -16.20
N LEU A 349 -5.64 -19.92 -15.15
CA LEU A 349 -4.20 -19.73 -15.12
C LEU A 349 -3.59 -20.72 -14.12
N GLU A 350 -2.65 -21.53 -14.59
CA GLU A 350 -1.86 -22.38 -13.70
C GLU A 350 -0.87 -21.53 -12.90
N CYS A 351 -0.87 -21.71 -11.59
CA CYS A 351 0.06 -21.03 -10.68
C CYS A 351 0.14 -21.79 -9.35
N GLY A 352 1.32 -21.80 -8.73
CA GLY A 352 1.50 -22.42 -7.41
C GLY A 352 1.36 -21.41 -6.26
N MET A 353 1.19 -20.13 -6.58
CA MET A 353 1.00 -19.07 -5.58
C MET A 353 0.09 -17.95 -6.10
N VAL A 354 -0.80 -17.48 -5.24
CA VAL A 354 -1.67 -16.32 -5.48
C VAL A 354 -1.44 -15.27 -4.40
N ILE A 355 -1.15 -14.04 -4.80
CA ILE A 355 -0.94 -12.92 -3.88
C ILE A 355 -2.01 -11.86 -4.10
N SER A 356 -2.85 -11.61 -3.09
CA SER A 356 -3.92 -10.63 -3.14
C SER A 356 -3.42 -9.24 -2.79
N SER A 357 -3.37 -8.33 -3.78
CA SER A 357 -2.97 -6.92 -3.67
C SER A 357 -4.13 -5.96 -3.96
N ILE A 358 -5.32 -6.24 -3.40
CA ILE A 358 -6.58 -5.51 -3.64
C ILE A 358 -6.88 -4.44 -2.60
N GLY A 359 -5.87 -4.06 -1.81
CA GLY A 359 -5.94 -2.99 -0.82
C GLY A 359 -6.25 -3.48 0.60
N TYR A 360 -6.33 -2.51 1.51
CA TYR A 360 -6.46 -2.72 2.94
C TYR A 360 -7.74 -2.08 3.47
N LYS A 361 -8.09 -2.39 4.71
CA LYS A 361 -9.17 -1.75 5.43
C LYS A 361 -8.75 -1.44 6.87
N SER A 362 -9.18 -0.30 7.39
CA SER A 362 -9.03 0.02 8.80
C SER A 362 -9.96 -0.86 9.64
N LEU A 363 -9.61 -1.03 10.90
CA LEU A 363 -10.43 -1.69 11.91
C LEU A 363 -10.89 -0.66 12.95
N PRO A 364 -12.03 -0.87 13.62
CA PRO A 364 -12.41 -0.06 14.76
C PRO A 364 -11.37 -0.23 15.87
N ILE A 365 -10.90 0.90 16.44
CA ILE A 365 -9.85 0.89 17.46
C ILE A 365 -10.43 0.86 18.89
N ASP A 366 -11.58 1.49 19.10
CA ASP A 366 -12.19 1.66 20.43
C ASP A 366 -13.69 1.95 20.26
N PRO A 367 -14.57 1.35 21.09
CA PRO A 367 -16.02 1.56 20.98
C PRO A 367 -16.47 3.03 21.10
N CYS A 368 -15.67 3.88 21.73
CA CYS A 368 -15.99 5.32 21.85
C CYS A 368 -15.67 6.13 20.58
N VAL A 369 -15.03 5.50 19.58
CA VAL A 369 -14.73 6.11 18.27
C VAL A 369 -15.74 5.61 17.25
N PRO A 370 -16.54 6.49 16.63
CA PRO A 370 -17.46 6.11 15.56
C PRO A 370 -16.71 5.44 14.40
N PHE A 371 -17.26 4.37 13.86
CA PHE A 371 -16.66 3.64 12.76
C PHE A 371 -17.72 3.18 11.75
N GLU A 372 -17.50 3.46 10.48
CA GLU A 372 -18.34 3.00 9.39
C GLU A 372 -17.77 1.72 8.81
N HIS A 373 -18.45 0.60 9.05
CA HIS A 373 -17.99 -0.73 8.66
C HIS A 373 -17.94 -0.96 7.13
N ARG A 374 -18.87 -0.38 6.38
CA ARG A 374 -18.96 -0.56 4.93
C ARG A 374 -17.77 0.08 4.21
N GLY A 375 -17.41 1.31 4.57
CA GLY A 375 -16.26 2.03 4.06
C GLY A 375 -14.96 1.67 4.76
N ALA A 376 -15.03 1.02 5.94
CA ALA A 376 -13.91 0.76 6.84
C ALA A 376 -13.14 2.04 7.20
N ILE A 377 -13.89 3.09 7.57
CA ILE A 377 -13.37 4.42 7.87
C ILE A 377 -13.94 4.97 9.18
N ILE A 378 -13.20 5.89 9.79
CA ILE A 378 -13.72 6.76 10.84
C ILE A 378 -14.42 7.93 10.16
N PRO A 379 -15.75 8.14 10.38
CA PRO A 379 -16.48 9.27 9.81
C PRO A 379 -15.83 10.59 10.23
N ASN A 380 -15.53 11.44 9.24
CA ASN A 380 -14.87 12.71 9.54
C ASN A 380 -15.28 13.81 8.53
N ASP A 381 -15.16 15.06 8.97
CA ASP A 381 -15.24 16.24 8.15
C ASP A 381 -13.91 16.99 8.23
N MET A 382 -13.17 17.04 7.13
CA MET A 382 -11.85 17.66 7.05
C MET A 382 -10.90 17.15 8.17
N GLY A 383 -10.87 15.84 8.41
CA GLY A 383 -10.08 15.20 9.47
C GLY A 383 -10.65 15.28 10.87
N ARG A 384 -11.74 16.00 11.12
CA ARG A 384 -12.41 16.03 12.43
C ARG A 384 -13.41 14.90 12.52
N VAL A 385 -13.27 14.05 13.53
CA VAL A 385 -14.19 12.93 13.77
C VAL A 385 -15.61 13.43 13.98
N LEU A 386 -16.54 12.82 13.26
CA LEU A 386 -17.99 13.04 13.42
C LEU A 386 -18.57 12.03 14.41
N ASP A 387 -19.59 12.44 15.15
CA ASP A 387 -20.41 11.52 15.94
C ASP A 387 -21.47 10.83 15.05
N THR A 388 -22.27 9.95 15.66
CA THR A 388 -23.36 9.25 14.96
C THR A 388 -24.46 10.16 14.42
N ALA A 389 -24.53 11.41 14.89
CA ALA A 389 -25.45 12.44 14.43
C ALA A 389 -24.81 13.36 13.36
N GLY A 390 -23.61 13.06 12.88
CA GLY A 390 -22.89 13.85 11.89
C GLY A 390 -22.29 15.16 12.43
N LYS A 391 -22.26 15.34 13.76
CA LYS A 391 -21.64 16.51 14.39
C LYS A 391 -20.16 16.26 14.70
N ARG A 392 -19.34 17.30 14.63
CA ARG A 392 -17.90 17.22 14.98
C ARG A 392 -17.72 16.87 16.47
N LYS A 393 -16.99 15.79 16.75
CA LYS A 393 -16.81 15.24 18.09
C LYS A 393 -15.56 15.79 18.77
N GLY A 394 -15.72 16.88 19.50
CA GLY A 394 -14.67 17.43 20.38
C GLY A 394 -13.32 17.64 19.69
N CYS A 395 -12.24 17.30 20.41
CA CYS A 395 -10.85 17.43 19.95
C CYS A 395 -10.27 16.09 19.42
N THR A 396 -11.05 15.30 18.70
CA THR A 396 -10.57 14.07 18.04
C THR A 396 -10.47 14.30 16.53
N ALA A 397 -9.33 13.95 15.96
CA ALA A 397 -9.06 14.06 14.53
C ALA A 397 -8.54 12.74 13.98
N VAL A 398 -8.63 12.56 12.66
CA VAL A 398 -7.99 11.47 11.90
C VAL A 398 -6.95 12.05 10.96
N ALA A 399 -5.86 11.32 10.78
CA ALA A 399 -4.82 11.58 9.80
C ALA A 399 -4.44 10.26 9.12
N GLY A 400 -4.51 10.21 7.79
CA GLY A 400 -4.20 9.01 7.03
C GLY A 400 -4.16 9.26 5.56
#